data_209dedf0ad7b0cff1211a71da14d47ca
#
_entry.id   209dedf0ad7b0cff1211a71da14d47ca
#
_cell.length_a   1.000
_cell.length_b   1.000
_cell.length_c   1.000
_cell.angle_alpha   90.00
_cell.angle_beta   90.00
_cell.angle_gamma   90.00
#
_symmetry.space_group_name_H-M   'P 1'
#
loop_
_entity.id
_entity.type
_entity.pdbx_description
1 polymer ?
#
loop_
_entity_poly.entity_id
_entity_poly.type
_entity_poly.pdbx_seq_one_letter_code
_entity_poly.pdbx_strand_id
1 'polypeptide(L)'
;SSVVTRQQGFTLLEAMIAAGVLSVGLLGLAGLSGMSLGKNVDANDLSRVTNLAADMAERIQNNRQRVLDYHNTNTGMACAQSASTQRMALGDCTQWQALLTSSGLAGATGGIAATRLDPDPTANPVTMNRFLVTITVNWQTKKTDVSMARTKTAVFTTVVAPE
;
A
#
# COMPACT_ATOMS: atom_id res chain seq x y z
N SER A 1 -20.63 -19.35 71.22
CA SER A 1 -19.89 -18.11 70.84
C SER A 1 -20.17 -17.81 69.37
N SER A 2 -21.00 -16.77 69.14
CA SER A 2 -21.33 -16.26 67.80
C SER A 2 -20.25 -15.25 67.38
N VAL A 3 -19.56 -15.55 66.30
CA VAL A 3 -18.61 -14.62 65.68
C VAL A 3 -19.40 -13.59 64.89
N VAL A 4 -19.47 -12.36 65.42
CA VAL A 4 -20.05 -11.23 64.69
C VAL A 4 -19.06 -10.77 63.64
N THR A 5 -19.24 -11.12 62.38
CA THR A 5 -18.50 -10.56 61.26
C THR A 5 -18.95 -9.11 61.06
N ARG A 6 -18.06 -8.16 61.37
CA ARG A 6 -18.27 -6.72 61.01
C ARG A 6 -18.25 -6.59 59.50
N GLN A 7 -19.41 -6.33 58.91
CA GLN A 7 -19.47 -5.82 57.54
C GLN A 7 -18.95 -4.39 57.52
N GLN A 8 -17.79 -4.19 56.88
CA GLN A 8 -17.28 -2.85 56.61
C GLN A 8 -17.95 -2.38 55.32
N GLY A 9 -18.80 -1.37 55.39
CA GLY A 9 -19.39 -0.71 54.24
C GLY A 9 -18.40 0.17 53.54
N PHE A 10 -18.47 0.24 52.20
CA PHE A 10 -17.70 1.19 51.36
C PHE A 10 -18.01 2.62 51.80
N THR A 11 -16.95 3.45 51.93
CA THR A 11 -17.15 4.87 52.19
C THR A 11 -17.49 5.60 50.88
N LEU A 12 -18.29 6.66 51.00
CA LEU A 12 -18.67 7.51 49.83
C LEU A 12 -17.44 8.07 49.14
N LEU A 13 -16.39 8.39 49.88
CA LEU A 13 -15.10 8.86 49.37
C LEU A 13 -14.40 7.80 48.49
N GLU A 14 -14.42 6.55 48.93
CA GLU A 14 -13.80 5.44 48.25
C GLU A 14 -14.49 5.17 46.88
N ALA A 15 -15.83 5.27 46.86
CA ALA A 15 -16.62 5.18 45.64
C ALA A 15 -16.31 6.33 44.66
N MET A 16 -16.10 7.55 45.16
CA MET A 16 -15.75 8.70 44.32
C MET A 16 -14.33 8.55 43.73
N ILE A 17 -13.37 8.07 44.52
CA ILE A 17 -11.99 7.82 44.05
C ILE A 17 -12.02 6.70 42.99
N ALA A 18 -12.72 5.60 43.25
CA ALA A 18 -12.86 4.51 42.30
C ALA A 18 -13.49 4.95 40.97
N ALA A 19 -14.54 5.77 41.02
CA ALA A 19 -15.18 6.34 39.82
C ALA A 19 -14.23 7.26 39.06
N GLY A 20 -13.42 8.08 39.78
CA GLY A 20 -12.40 8.91 39.16
C GLY A 20 -11.34 8.13 38.41
N VAL A 21 -10.77 7.09 39.05
CA VAL A 21 -9.77 6.21 38.41
C VAL A 21 -10.37 5.46 37.22
N LEU A 22 -11.61 4.97 37.34
CA LEU A 22 -12.30 4.30 36.23
C LEU A 22 -12.52 5.23 35.03
N SER A 23 -12.89 6.48 35.29
CA SER A 23 -13.10 7.48 34.24
C SER A 23 -11.81 7.76 33.44
N VAL A 24 -10.69 7.92 34.12
CA VAL A 24 -9.38 8.13 33.47
C VAL A 24 -8.97 6.89 32.68
N GLY A 25 -9.21 5.68 33.22
CA GLY A 25 -8.92 4.41 32.54
C GLY A 25 -9.75 4.26 31.23
N LEU A 26 -11.04 4.59 31.27
CA LEU A 26 -11.93 4.52 30.10
C LEU A 26 -11.53 5.54 29.02
N LEU A 27 -11.16 6.76 29.40
CA LEU A 27 -10.65 7.77 28.47
C LEU A 27 -9.34 7.32 27.80
N GLY A 28 -8.44 6.66 28.54
CA GLY A 28 -7.21 6.08 28.00
C GLY A 28 -7.49 5.00 26.97
N LEU A 29 -8.42 4.07 27.24
CA LEU A 29 -8.82 3.02 26.32
C LEU A 29 -9.48 3.57 25.05
N ALA A 30 -10.33 4.59 25.18
CA ALA A 30 -10.96 5.26 24.03
C ALA A 30 -9.90 5.89 23.11
N GLY A 31 -8.89 6.54 23.68
CA GLY A 31 -7.77 7.12 22.93
C GLY A 31 -6.95 6.08 22.17
N LEU A 32 -6.62 4.95 22.81
CA LEU A 32 -5.90 3.84 22.19
C LEU A 32 -6.68 3.18 21.05
N SER A 33 -8.01 3.03 21.22
CA SER A 33 -8.88 2.45 20.19
C SER A 33 -8.89 3.31 18.91
N GLY A 34 -8.94 4.62 19.03
CA GLY A 34 -8.89 5.54 17.88
C GLY A 34 -7.57 5.43 17.09
N MET A 35 -6.44 5.33 17.79
CA MET A 35 -5.13 5.15 17.16
C MET A 35 -4.99 3.79 16.47
N SER A 36 -5.53 2.73 17.07
CA SER A 36 -5.50 1.37 16.51
C SER A 36 -6.30 1.28 15.20
N LEU A 37 -7.48 1.89 15.14
CA LEU A 37 -8.30 1.91 13.92
C LEU A 37 -7.58 2.61 12.77
N GLY A 38 -6.91 3.73 13.02
CA GLY A 38 -6.15 4.44 11.98
C GLY A 38 -5.00 3.59 11.42
N LYS A 39 -4.26 2.88 12.26
CA LYS A 39 -3.17 2.00 11.84
C LYS A 39 -3.68 0.78 11.04
N ASN A 40 -4.83 0.25 11.40
CA ASN A 40 -5.44 -0.88 10.68
C ASN A 40 -5.88 -0.49 9.26
N VAL A 41 -6.41 0.72 9.06
CA VAL A 41 -6.75 1.24 7.73
C VAL A 41 -5.48 1.37 6.87
N ASP A 42 -4.43 1.93 7.42
CA ASP A 42 -3.14 2.09 6.72
C ASP A 42 -2.51 0.74 6.34
N ALA A 43 -2.60 -0.26 7.22
CA ALA A 43 -2.10 -1.62 6.95
C ALA A 43 -2.91 -2.32 5.83
N ASN A 44 -4.23 -2.13 5.80
CA ASN A 44 -5.09 -2.68 4.76
C ASN A 44 -4.81 -2.01 3.40
N ASP A 45 -4.63 -0.69 3.37
CA ASP A 45 -4.28 0.03 2.15
C ASP A 45 -2.92 -0.43 1.61
N LEU A 46 -1.92 -0.61 2.48
CA LEU A 46 -0.60 -1.12 2.09
C LEU A 46 -0.68 -2.55 1.53
N SER A 47 -1.50 -3.41 2.13
CA SER A 47 -1.72 -4.78 1.63
C SER A 47 -2.32 -4.77 0.22
N ARG A 48 -3.31 -3.91 -0.06
CA ARG A 48 -3.89 -3.75 -1.40
C ARG A 48 -2.86 -3.24 -2.40
N VAL A 49 -2.08 -2.24 -2.03
CA VAL A 49 -1.01 -1.69 -2.86
C VAL A 49 0.03 -2.74 -3.21
N THR A 50 0.44 -3.56 -2.22
CA THR A 50 1.39 -4.65 -2.43
C THR A 50 0.85 -5.68 -3.42
N ASN A 51 -0.42 -6.06 -3.31
CA ASN A 51 -1.04 -7.00 -4.24
C ASN A 51 -1.13 -6.44 -5.67
N LEU A 52 -1.47 -5.15 -5.82
CA LEU A 52 -1.54 -4.49 -7.12
C LEU A 52 -0.16 -4.36 -7.78
N ALA A 53 0.88 -4.10 -6.98
CA ALA A 53 2.26 -4.05 -7.47
C ALA A 53 2.77 -5.45 -7.85
N ALA A 54 2.45 -6.48 -7.06
CA ALA A 54 2.81 -7.86 -7.34
C ALA A 54 2.14 -8.38 -8.62
N ASP A 55 0.84 -8.09 -8.83
CA ASP A 55 0.13 -8.43 -10.07
C ASP A 55 0.83 -7.81 -11.30
N MET A 56 1.22 -6.55 -11.23
CA MET A 56 1.94 -5.90 -12.33
C MET A 56 3.34 -6.48 -12.53
N ALA A 57 4.06 -6.79 -11.46
CA ALA A 57 5.38 -7.43 -11.54
C ALA A 57 5.28 -8.79 -12.22
N GLU A 58 4.25 -9.59 -11.93
CA GLU A 58 4.00 -10.87 -12.57
C GLU A 58 3.70 -10.72 -14.06
N ARG A 59 2.89 -9.74 -14.45
CA ARG A 59 2.62 -9.43 -15.87
C ARG A 59 3.88 -9.07 -16.64
N ILE A 60 4.74 -8.25 -16.06
CA ILE A 60 6.04 -7.89 -16.64
C ILE A 60 6.93 -9.13 -16.77
N GLN A 61 6.96 -10.00 -15.76
CA GLN A 61 7.71 -11.26 -15.82
C GLN A 61 7.19 -12.19 -16.93
N ASN A 62 5.88 -12.27 -17.13
CA ASN A 62 5.27 -13.05 -18.20
C ASN A 62 5.61 -12.50 -19.60
N ASN A 63 5.88 -11.20 -19.71
CA ASN A 63 6.32 -10.54 -20.95
C ASN A 63 7.78 -10.07 -20.88
N ARG A 64 8.64 -10.83 -20.17
CA ARG A 64 10.01 -10.45 -19.83
C ARG A 64 10.90 -10.09 -21.03
N GLN A 65 10.66 -10.68 -22.19
CA GLN A 65 11.43 -10.34 -23.41
C GLN A 65 11.20 -8.90 -23.89
N ARG A 66 10.12 -8.26 -23.43
CA ARG A 66 9.70 -6.92 -23.83
C ARG A 66 9.54 -5.97 -22.63
N VAL A 67 10.41 -6.12 -21.64
CA VAL A 67 10.40 -5.33 -20.38
C VAL A 67 10.39 -3.83 -20.66
N LEU A 68 11.15 -3.39 -21.67
CA LEU A 68 11.24 -1.96 -22.03
C LEU A 68 9.92 -1.38 -22.55
N ASP A 69 8.98 -2.20 -23.01
CA ASP A 69 7.66 -1.74 -23.43
C ASP A 69 6.84 -1.19 -22.26
N TYR A 70 7.18 -1.58 -21.01
CA TYR A 70 6.54 -1.08 -19.80
C TYR A 70 7.18 0.21 -19.26
N HIS A 71 8.34 0.61 -19.81
CA HIS A 71 8.99 1.84 -19.38
C HIS A 71 8.08 3.05 -19.62
N ASN A 72 8.06 3.99 -18.66
CA ASN A 72 7.19 5.17 -18.67
C ASN A 72 5.67 4.87 -18.63
N THR A 73 5.26 3.67 -18.22
CA THR A 73 3.84 3.42 -17.90
C THR A 73 3.39 4.36 -16.79
N ASN A 74 2.28 5.06 -16.99
CA ASN A 74 1.67 5.96 -16.01
C ASN A 74 0.15 5.86 -16.11
N THR A 75 -0.49 5.29 -15.09
CA THR A 75 -1.95 5.13 -15.03
C THR A 75 -2.69 6.39 -14.58
N GLY A 76 -1.97 7.43 -14.14
CA GLY A 76 -2.55 8.76 -13.87
C GLY A 76 -2.93 9.52 -15.14
N MET A 77 -2.51 9.02 -16.29
CA MET A 77 -2.84 9.49 -17.63
C MET A 77 -3.32 8.32 -18.49
N ALA A 78 -3.72 8.58 -19.73
CA ALA A 78 -4.00 7.51 -20.68
C ALA A 78 -2.73 6.68 -20.93
N CYS A 79 -2.88 5.34 -21.00
CA CYS A 79 -1.78 4.45 -21.33
C CYS A 79 -1.22 4.80 -22.71
N ALA A 80 0.08 5.11 -22.76
CA ALA A 80 0.74 5.69 -23.94
C ALA A 80 1.47 4.65 -24.81
N GLN A 81 1.41 3.36 -24.46
CA GLN A 81 2.02 2.28 -25.21
C GLN A 81 1.38 2.12 -26.58
N SER A 82 2.19 1.75 -27.56
CA SER A 82 1.71 1.56 -28.95
C SER A 82 0.83 0.34 -29.09
N ALA A 83 -0.37 0.50 -29.64
CA ALA A 83 -1.30 -0.59 -29.92
C ALA A 83 -0.78 -1.57 -31.00
N SER A 84 0.13 -1.15 -31.85
CA SER A 84 0.72 -1.98 -32.90
C SER A 84 1.95 -2.76 -32.45
N THR A 85 2.83 -2.13 -31.68
CA THR A 85 4.15 -2.69 -31.31
C THR A 85 4.28 -3.08 -29.85
N GLN A 86 3.47 -2.51 -28.93
CA GLN A 86 3.52 -2.71 -27.49
C GLN A 86 2.17 -3.18 -26.93
N ARG A 87 1.48 -4.04 -27.69
CA ARG A 87 0.09 -4.44 -27.41
C ARG A 87 -0.10 -5.04 -26.01
N MET A 88 0.82 -5.91 -25.57
CA MET A 88 0.72 -6.53 -24.25
C MET A 88 0.88 -5.49 -23.15
N ALA A 89 1.90 -4.64 -23.23
CA ALA A 89 2.13 -3.58 -22.25
C ALA A 89 0.98 -2.56 -22.21
N LEU A 90 0.35 -2.25 -23.35
CA LEU A 90 -0.86 -1.42 -23.42
C LEU A 90 -2.04 -2.08 -22.70
N GLY A 91 -2.27 -3.38 -22.97
CA GLY A 91 -3.34 -4.15 -22.34
C GLY A 91 -3.14 -4.23 -20.81
N ASP A 92 -1.92 -4.52 -20.38
CA ASP A 92 -1.57 -4.61 -18.97
C ASP A 92 -1.71 -3.25 -18.25
N CYS A 93 -1.26 -2.15 -18.89
CA CYS A 93 -1.45 -0.81 -18.38
C CYS A 93 -2.95 -0.49 -18.18
N THR A 94 -3.77 -0.78 -19.18
CA THR A 94 -5.22 -0.50 -19.15
C THR A 94 -5.92 -1.31 -18.06
N GLN A 95 -5.61 -2.59 -17.94
CA GLN A 95 -6.15 -3.45 -16.88
C GLN A 95 -5.69 -3.01 -15.50
N TRP A 96 -4.42 -2.68 -15.35
CA TRP A 96 -3.87 -2.22 -14.08
C TRP A 96 -4.48 -0.88 -13.65
N GLN A 97 -4.71 0.03 -14.59
CA GLN A 97 -5.44 1.28 -14.33
C GLN A 97 -6.85 1.01 -13.81
N ALA A 98 -7.57 0.04 -14.40
CA ALA A 98 -8.89 -0.35 -13.94
C ALA A 98 -8.84 -0.98 -12.52
N LEU A 99 -7.85 -1.82 -12.23
CA LEU A 99 -7.65 -2.43 -10.91
C LEU A 99 -7.32 -1.37 -9.84
N LEU A 100 -6.45 -0.41 -10.15
CA LEU A 100 -6.13 0.71 -9.25
C LEU A 100 -7.37 1.55 -8.95
N THR A 101 -8.18 1.86 -9.96
CA THR A 101 -9.41 2.64 -9.82
C THR A 101 -10.45 1.90 -8.96
N SER A 102 -10.59 0.59 -9.13
CA SER A 102 -11.55 -0.25 -8.39
C SER A 102 -11.04 -0.72 -7.02
N SER A 103 -9.78 -0.47 -6.67
CA SER A 103 -9.14 -0.96 -5.44
C SER A 103 -9.72 -0.39 -4.16
N GLY A 104 -10.49 0.71 -4.24
CA GLY A 104 -10.97 1.47 -3.09
C GLY A 104 -9.92 2.38 -2.45
N LEU A 105 -8.72 2.47 -3.04
CA LEU A 105 -7.69 3.46 -2.68
C LEU A 105 -8.03 4.80 -3.32
N ALA A 106 -8.06 5.88 -2.55
CA ALA A 106 -8.42 7.20 -3.06
C ALA A 106 -7.32 7.73 -4.00
N GLY A 107 -7.69 8.09 -5.24
CA GLY A 107 -6.78 8.67 -6.22
C GLY A 107 -5.58 7.78 -6.54
N ALA A 108 -5.77 6.45 -6.54
CA ALA A 108 -4.68 5.51 -6.82
C ALA A 108 -4.17 5.64 -8.24
N THR A 109 -2.86 5.80 -8.37
CA THR A 109 -2.14 5.82 -9.65
C THR A 109 -0.90 4.95 -9.57
N GLY A 110 -0.49 4.41 -10.70
CA GLY A 110 0.68 3.57 -10.80
C GLY A 110 1.64 4.05 -11.89
N GLY A 111 2.91 3.84 -11.67
CA GLY A 111 3.97 4.13 -12.63
C GLY A 111 5.00 3.00 -12.70
N ILE A 112 5.58 2.80 -13.88
CA ILE A 112 6.63 1.80 -14.09
C ILE A 112 7.82 2.46 -14.78
N ALA A 113 9.00 2.24 -14.21
CA ALA A 113 10.27 2.55 -14.84
C ALA A 113 11.07 1.25 -15.02
N ALA A 114 11.53 0.99 -16.23
CA ALA A 114 12.41 -0.12 -16.55
C ALA A 114 13.75 0.43 -17.04
N THR A 115 14.83 0.09 -16.37
CA THR A 115 16.18 0.52 -16.72
C THR A 115 17.10 -0.68 -16.88
N ARG A 116 17.94 -0.64 -17.92
CA ARG A 116 18.92 -1.69 -18.15
C ARG A 116 20.02 -1.65 -17.09
N LEU A 117 20.31 -2.79 -16.48
CA LEU A 117 21.41 -2.93 -15.50
C LEU A 117 22.73 -3.28 -16.14
N ASP A 118 22.68 -4.05 -17.21
CA ASP A 118 23.86 -4.54 -17.92
C ASP A 118 24.01 -3.81 -19.27
N PRO A 119 25.22 -3.75 -19.84
CA PRO A 119 25.44 -3.27 -21.20
C PRO A 119 24.56 -3.98 -22.22
N ASP A 120 24.19 -3.33 -23.31
CA ASP A 120 23.36 -3.91 -24.35
C ASP A 120 24.01 -5.18 -24.94
N PRO A 121 23.35 -6.34 -24.93
CA PRO A 121 23.93 -7.59 -25.44
C PRO A 121 24.17 -7.59 -26.96
N THR A 122 23.55 -6.68 -27.71
CA THR A 122 23.88 -6.47 -29.13
C THR A 122 25.26 -5.85 -29.31
N ALA A 123 25.69 -5.02 -28.35
CA ALA A 123 27.03 -4.41 -28.33
C ALA A 123 28.04 -5.28 -27.58
N ASN A 124 27.59 -6.11 -26.63
CA ASN A 124 28.44 -6.98 -25.82
C ASN A 124 27.70 -8.30 -25.47
N PRO A 125 27.85 -9.36 -26.29
CA PRO A 125 27.07 -10.59 -26.15
C PRO A 125 27.38 -11.43 -24.90
N VAL A 126 28.42 -11.09 -24.13
CA VAL A 126 28.75 -11.76 -22.86
C VAL A 126 28.09 -11.16 -21.65
N THR A 127 27.23 -10.15 -21.80
CA THR A 127 26.54 -9.54 -20.67
C THR A 127 25.22 -10.23 -20.32
N MET A 128 24.84 -10.11 -19.04
CA MET A 128 23.62 -10.71 -18.48
C MET A 128 22.41 -9.85 -18.78
N ASN A 129 21.90 -9.60 -19.79
CA ASN A 129 20.72 -8.79 -20.19
C ASN A 129 19.65 -8.60 -19.08
N ARG A 130 19.99 -7.92 -17.98
CA ARG A 130 19.09 -7.69 -16.84
C ARG A 130 18.52 -6.28 -16.83
N PHE A 131 17.30 -6.16 -16.33
CA PHE A 131 16.61 -4.89 -16.17
C PHE A 131 16.17 -4.72 -14.72
N LEU A 132 16.35 -3.53 -14.16
CA LEU A 132 15.70 -3.11 -12.94
C LEU A 132 14.34 -2.54 -13.30
N VAL A 133 13.30 -3.14 -12.78
CA VAL A 133 11.93 -2.66 -12.90
C VAL A 133 11.50 -2.06 -11.57
N THR A 134 11.12 -0.79 -11.61
CA THR A 134 10.59 -0.05 -10.45
C THR A 134 9.10 0.21 -10.69
N ILE A 135 8.27 -0.33 -9.80
CA ILE A 135 6.82 -0.14 -9.80
C ILE A 135 6.49 0.81 -8.66
N THR A 136 5.89 1.94 -8.98
CA THR A 136 5.49 2.95 -7.99
C THR A 136 3.97 3.03 -7.95
N VAL A 137 3.40 2.95 -6.75
CA VAL A 137 1.96 3.16 -6.54
C VAL A 137 1.77 4.35 -5.60
N ASN A 138 0.98 5.31 -6.04
CA ASN A 138 0.61 6.48 -5.26
C ASN A 138 -0.88 6.42 -4.92
N TRP A 139 -1.25 6.82 -3.70
CA TRP A 139 -2.65 6.94 -3.28
C TRP A 139 -2.79 8.02 -2.20
N GLN A 140 -4.00 8.44 -1.95
CA GLN A 140 -4.28 9.44 -0.92
C GLN A 140 -4.84 8.80 0.34
N THR A 141 -4.49 9.37 1.50
CA THR A 141 -5.13 8.98 2.75
C THR A 141 -6.59 9.42 2.73
N LYS A 142 -7.50 8.50 3.13
CA LYS A 142 -8.91 8.85 3.34
C LYS A 142 -9.02 9.72 4.58
N LYS A 143 -9.17 11.03 4.40
CA LYS A 143 -9.53 11.97 5.47
C LYS A 143 -10.85 12.67 5.14
N THR A 144 -11.59 12.98 6.17
CA THR A 144 -12.90 13.67 6.07
C THR A 144 -12.73 15.08 5.48
N ASP A 145 -11.57 15.69 5.66
CA ASP A 145 -11.20 16.98 5.08
C ASP A 145 -10.19 16.77 3.95
N VAL A 146 -10.59 17.11 2.74
CA VAL A 146 -9.80 16.95 1.51
C VAL A 146 -8.51 17.77 1.55
N SER A 147 -8.53 18.90 2.28
CA SER A 147 -7.35 19.78 2.45
C SER A 147 -6.22 19.11 3.26
N MET A 148 -6.54 18.06 4.00
CA MET A 148 -5.58 17.28 4.80
C MET A 148 -5.21 15.91 4.19
N ALA A 149 -5.71 15.61 2.99
CA ALA A 149 -5.34 14.38 2.30
C ALA A 149 -3.84 14.41 1.96
N ARG A 150 -3.12 13.38 2.38
CA ARG A 150 -1.69 13.22 2.07
C ARG A 150 -1.51 12.13 1.04
N THR A 151 -0.71 12.41 0.03
CA THR A 151 -0.27 11.38 -0.91
C THR A 151 0.70 10.45 -0.21
N LYS A 152 0.42 9.16 -0.29
CA LYS A 152 1.33 8.07 0.09
C LYS A 152 1.91 7.45 -1.17
N THR A 153 3.13 6.98 -1.08
CA THR A 153 3.85 6.33 -2.17
C THR A 153 4.46 5.04 -1.67
N ALA A 154 4.28 3.97 -2.43
CA ALA A 154 5.02 2.73 -2.25
C ALA A 154 5.82 2.43 -3.52
N VAL A 155 7.06 1.99 -3.34
CA VAL A 155 7.98 1.67 -4.42
C VAL A 155 8.41 0.22 -4.27
N PHE A 156 8.25 -0.54 -5.34
CA PHE A 156 8.64 -1.95 -5.42
C PHE A 156 9.66 -2.10 -6.54
N THR A 157 10.72 -2.83 -6.27
CA THR A 157 11.77 -3.09 -7.26
C THR A 157 11.93 -4.58 -7.50
N THR A 158 12.09 -4.97 -8.75
CA THR A 158 12.40 -6.33 -9.14
C THR A 158 13.41 -6.33 -10.28
N VAL A 159 14.18 -7.40 -10.40
CA VAL A 159 15.10 -7.60 -11.52
C VAL A 159 14.48 -8.62 -12.47
N VAL A 160 14.43 -8.26 -13.74
CA VAL A 160 13.91 -9.10 -14.82
C VAL A 160 15.03 -9.39 -15.79
N ALA A 161 15.24 -10.66 -16.11
CA ALA A 161 16.20 -11.12 -17.14
C ALA A 161 15.39 -11.73 -18.30
N PRO A 162 15.32 -11.05 -19.45
CA PRO A 162 14.91 -11.69 -20.71
C PRO A 162 15.97 -12.73 -21.10
N GLU A 163 15.57 -13.93 -21.26
CA GLU A 163 16.43 -15.00 -21.84
C GLU A 163 16.33 -15.02 -23.37
#